data_3de553eaf99b8e9d9b5b43b9ba756b15
#
_entry.id   3de553eaf99b8e9d9b5b43b9ba756b15
#
_cell.length_a   1.000
_cell.length_b   1.000
_cell.length_c   1.000
_cell.angle_alpha   90.00
_cell.angle_beta   90.00
_cell.angle_gamma   90.00
#
_symmetry.space_group_name_H-M   'P 1'
#
loop_
_entity.id
_entity.type
_entity.pdbx_description
1 polymer ?
#
loop_
_entity_poly.entity_id
_entity_poly.type
_entity_poly.pdbx_seq_one_letter_code
_entity_poly.pdbx_strand_id
1 'polypeptide(L)'
;LPISQEIPGVTNSDFLRSAMNARREKPLSLYQFIKAMDHATEDLEMDSNLAHRYLNEGFSGGEKKRNEILQMKLLEPKFALLDEIDSGLDVDALRIVADNINEMRKTKKEDFGLVMVSHYERLYELVKPTHVHVLVDGNIVVEGGFELIEKINNEGYEWVKKELGIELQKEDEDVVSIGVCGHKVTSNV
;
A
#
# COMPACT_ATOMS: atom_id res chain seq x y z
N LEU A 1 -3.21 -2.99 -4.68
CA LEU A 1 -2.74 -2.88 -6.07
C LEU A 1 -1.84 -4.05 -6.40
N PRO A 2 -2.12 -4.80 -7.47
CA PRO A 2 -1.20 -5.82 -7.91
C PRO A 2 0.11 -5.15 -8.32
N ILE A 3 1.22 -5.72 -7.91
CA ILE A 3 2.62 -5.44 -8.32
C ILE A 3 2.76 -4.16 -9.16
N SER A 4 3.38 -3.14 -8.60
CA SER A 4 3.65 -1.87 -9.29
C SER A 4 4.26 -2.14 -10.66
N GLN A 5 3.52 -1.84 -11.72
CA GLN A 5 3.97 -2.12 -13.09
C GLN A 5 5.20 -1.28 -13.43
N GLU A 6 6.15 -1.90 -14.11
CA GLU A 6 7.31 -1.23 -14.67
C GLU A 6 6.93 -0.63 -16.03
N ILE A 7 7.26 0.64 -16.26
CA ILE A 7 6.99 1.32 -17.54
C ILE A 7 8.32 1.81 -18.11
N PRO A 8 8.98 1.01 -18.97
CA PRO A 8 10.21 1.42 -19.62
C PRO A 8 10.01 2.66 -20.50
N GLY A 9 11.00 3.55 -20.50
CA GLY A 9 10.98 4.75 -21.35
C GLY A 9 10.20 5.94 -20.78
N VAL A 10 9.50 5.78 -19.65
CA VAL A 10 8.82 6.88 -18.95
C VAL A 10 9.47 7.05 -17.59
N THR A 11 10.07 8.21 -17.33
CA THR A 11 10.68 8.46 -16.03
C THR A 11 9.59 8.65 -14.95
N ASN A 12 9.95 8.39 -13.69
CA ASN A 12 9.07 8.63 -12.56
C ASN A 12 8.61 10.11 -12.52
N SER A 13 9.51 11.04 -12.79
CA SER A 13 9.19 12.46 -12.89
C SER A 13 8.20 12.78 -14.00
N ASP A 14 8.39 12.23 -15.21
CA ASP A 14 7.50 12.52 -16.34
C ASP A 14 6.10 11.98 -16.08
N PHE A 15 6.01 10.76 -15.54
CA PHE A 15 4.75 10.16 -15.15
C PHE A 15 4.02 11.02 -14.13
N LEU A 16 4.68 11.37 -13.01
CA LEU A 16 4.07 12.13 -11.92
C LEU A 16 3.66 13.53 -12.38
N ARG A 17 4.52 14.24 -13.11
CA ARG A 17 4.21 15.56 -13.63
C ARG A 17 3.01 15.54 -14.57
N SER A 18 2.95 14.55 -15.45
CA SER A 18 1.83 14.37 -16.38
C SER A 18 0.53 14.09 -15.62
N ALA A 19 0.55 13.18 -14.64
CA ALA A 19 -0.60 12.84 -13.82
C ALA A 19 -1.09 14.02 -12.96
N MET A 20 -0.17 14.80 -12.36
CA MET A 20 -0.51 16.01 -11.61
C MET A 20 -1.17 17.07 -12.50
N ASN A 21 -0.64 17.28 -13.70
CA ASN A 21 -1.15 18.29 -14.63
C ASN A 21 -2.50 17.90 -15.25
N ALA A 22 -2.74 16.62 -15.49
CA ALA A 22 -4.01 16.12 -16.02
C ALA A 22 -5.22 16.42 -15.10
N ARG A 23 -4.97 16.67 -13.81
CA ARG A 23 -5.99 16.96 -12.79
C ARG A 23 -6.15 18.45 -12.49
N ARG A 24 -5.44 19.32 -13.19
CA ARG A 24 -5.37 20.77 -12.93
C ARG A 24 -5.86 21.57 -14.14
N GLU A 25 -6.56 22.64 -13.89
CA GLU A 25 -6.94 23.61 -14.95
C GLU A 25 -5.71 24.32 -15.52
N LYS A 26 -4.73 24.63 -14.65
CA LYS A 26 -3.46 25.24 -15.04
C LYS A 26 -2.32 24.30 -14.68
N PRO A 27 -1.51 23.87 -15.66
CA PRO A 27 -0.34 23.04 -15.41
C PRO A 27 0.65 23.71 -14.44
N LEU A 28 1.28 22.90 -13.61
CA LEU A 28 2.40 23.33 -12.76
C LEU A 28 3.59 23.77 -13.63
N SER A 29 4.24 24.87 -13.23
CA SER A 29 5.55 25.19 -13.77
C SER A 29 6.55 24.09 -13.41
N LEU A 30 7.60 23.95 -14.21
CA LEU A 30 8.66 22.98 -13.95
C LEU A 30 9.28 23.18 -12.55
N TYR A 31 9.51 24.42 -12.17
CA TYR A 31 10.06 24.78 -10.86
C TYR A 31 9.14 24.32 -9.69
N GLN A 32 7.83 24.58 -9.82
CA GLN A 32 6.87 24.15 -8.79
C GLN A 32 6.81 22.62 -8.68
N PHE A 33 6.87 21.92 -9.81
CA PHE A 33 6.89 20.46 -9.81
C PHE A 33 8.17 19.91 -9.16
N ILE A 34 9.34 20.41 -9.55
CA ILE A 34 10.63 19.97 -8.97
C ILE A 34 10.61 20.18 -7.45
N LYS A 35 10.22 21.36 -6.98
CA LYS A 35 10.14 21.65 -5.55
C LYS A 35 9.19 20.70 -4.80
N ALA A 36 8.03 20.39 -5.38
CA ALA A 36 7.10 19.46 -4.77
C ALA A 36 7.66 18.02 -4.74
N MET A 37 8.34 17.62 -5.81
CA MET A 37 8.97 16.30 -5.92
C MET A 37 10.11 16.14 -4.92
N ASP A 38 11.00 17.12 -4.83
CA ASP A 38 12.14 17.11 -3.90
C ASP A 38 11.66 16.99 -2.45
N HIS A 39 10.69 17.81 -2.06
CA HIS A 39 10.11 17.75 -0.70
C HIS A 39 9.48 16.39 -0.41
N ALA A 40 8.70 15.86 -1.34
CA ALA A 40 8.01 14.58 -1.13
C ALA A 40 8.99 13.38 -1.11
N THR A 41 10.09 13.43 -1.87
CA THR A 41 11.14 12.41 -1.84
C THR A 41 11.97 12.48 -0.56
N GLU A 42 12.24 13.69 -0.06
CA GLU A 42 12.90 13.91 1.23
C GLU A 42 12.08 13.35 2.39
N ASP A 43 10.78 13.66 2.45
CA ASP A 43 9.86 13.14 3.48
C ASP A 43 9.79 11.61 3.51
N LEU A 44 10.01 10.97 2.37
CA LEU A 44 9.98 9.51 2.21
C LEU A 44 11.37 8.86 2.30
N GLU A 45 12.42 9.66 2.59
CA GLU A 45 13.81 9.21 2.62
C GLU A 45 14.18 8.39 1.38
N MET A 46 13.75 8.87 0.21
CA MET A 46 14.02 8.25 -1.08
C MET A 46 15.25 8.90 -1.75
N ASP A 47 15.99 8.07 -2.50
CA ASP A 47 17.07 8.60 -3.34
C ASP A 47 16.51 9.54 -4.42
N SER A 48 17.02 10.78 -4.49
CA SER A 48 16.62 11.77 -5.49
C SER A 48 16.79 11.28 -6.94
N ASN A 49 17.73 10.34 -7.18
CA ASN A 49 17.93 9.74 -8.49
C ASN A 49 16.72 8.90 -8.95
N LEU A 50 15.86 8.43 -8.04
CA LEU A 50 14.64 7.70 -8.39
C LEU A 50 13.69 8.52 -9.27
N ALA A 51 13.75 9.86 -9.17
CA ALA A 51 12.99 10.75 -10.05
C ALA A 51 13.35 10.58 -11.53
N HIS A 52 14.60 10.28 -11.84
CA HIS A 52 15.15 10.19 -13.20
C HIS A 52 15.15 8.75 -13.74
N ARG A 53 14.90 7.74 -12.90
CA ARG A 53 14.77 6.35 -13.34
C ARG A 53 13.40 6.11 -13.97
N TYR A 54 13.32 5.11 -14.84
CA TYR A 54 12.03 4.68 -15.39
C TYR A 54 11.11 4.18 -14.30
N LEU A 55 9.82 4.42 -14.48
CA LEU A 55 8.81 4.15 -13.47
C LEU A 55 8.87 2.68 -13.01
N ASN A 56 9.21 2.49 -11.75
CA ASN A 56 9.36 1.21 -11.05
C ASN A 56 10.42 0.24 -11.61
N GLU A 57 11.13 0.60 -12.70
CA GLU A 57 12.12 -0.27 -13.33
C GLU A 57 13.35 -0.45 -12.41
N GLY A 58 13.60 -1.68 -12.03
CA GLY A 58 14.70 -2.04 -11.15
C GLY A 58 14.60 -1.46 -9.74
N PHE A 59 13.42 -1.02 -9.30
CA PHE A 59 13.19 -0.62 -7.92
C PHE A 59 13.11 -1.86 -7.04
N SER A 60 13.70 -1.80 -5.86
CA SER A 60 13.47 -2.79 -4.79
C SER A 60 12.00 -2.78 -4.36
N GLY A 61 11.55 -3.83 -3.65
CA GLY A 61 10.20 -3.89 -3.11
C GLY A 61 9.86 -2.68 -2.24
N GLY A 62 10.78 -2.30 -1.34
CA GLY A 62 10.61 -1.14 -0.47
C GLY A 62 10.59 0.20 -1.24
N GLU A 63 11.42 0.34 -2.28
CA GLU A 63 11.40 1.53 -3.14
C GLU A 63 10.08 1.64 -3.90
N LYS A 64 9.54 0.52 -4.42
CA LYS A 64 8.22 0.49 -5.09
C LYS A 64 7.11 0.95 -4.15
N LYS A 65 7.08 0.45 -2.91
CA LYS A 65 6.08 0.84 -1.91
C LYS A 65 6.19 2.31 -1.51
N ARG A 66 7.41 2.80 -1.25
CA ARG A 66 7.61 4.23 -1.00
C ARG A 66 7.24 5.10 -2.21
N ASN A 67 7.48 4.63 -3.43
CA ASN A 67 7.04 5.30 -4.65
C ASN A 67 5.50 5.36 -4.78
N GLU A 68 4.77 4.36 -4.31
CA GLU A 68 3.30 4.42 -4.24
C GLU A 68 2.82 5.52 -3.28
N ILE A 69 3.47 5.69 -2.14
CA ILE A 69 3.18 6.79 -1.20
C ILE A 69 3.57 8.14 -1.79
N LEU A 70 4.72 8.22 -2.49
CA LEU A 70 5.13 9.41 -3.22
C LEU A 70 4.06 9.85 -4.23
N GLN A 71 3.54 8.91 -5.02
CA GLN A 71 2.44 9.16 -5.94
C GLN A 71 1.21 9.69 -5.21
N MET A 72 0.83 9.07 -4.10
CA MET A 72 -0.32 9.49 -3.30
C MET A 72 -0.12 10.92 -2.75
N LYS A 73 1.08 11.26 -2.24
CA LYS A 73 1.40 12.63 -1.75
C LYS A 73 1.25 13.67 -2.84
N LEU A 74 1.85 13.43 -4.00
CA LEU A 74 1.87 14.39 -5.12
C LEU A 74 0.54 14.51 -5.84
N LEU A 75 -0.20 13.42 -5.99
CA LEU A 75 -1.50 13.41 -6.65
C LEU A 75 -2.63 13.91 -5.74
N GLU A 76 -2.42 13.93 -4.45
CA GLU A 76 -3.39 14.42 -3.47
C GLU A 76 -4.82 13.92 -3.69
N PRO A 77 -5.07 12.60 -3.70
CA PRO A 77 -6.41 12.07 -3.93
C PRO A 77 -7.36 12.48 -2.79
N LYS A 78 -8.67 12.54 -3.09
CA LYS A 78 -9.71 12.65 -2.06
C LYS A 78 -9.99 11.31 -1.38
N PHE A 79 -9.70 10.21 -2.07
CA PHE A 79 -9.87 8.85 -1.57
C PHE A 79 -8.69 7.98 -2.01
N ALA A 80 -8.11 7.23 -1.07
CA ALA A 80 -7.04 6.28 -1.33
C ALA A 80 -7.40 4.88 -0.83
N LEU A 81 -7.04 3.88 -1.62
CA LEU A 81 -7.09 2.47 -1.26
C LEU A 81 -5.68 1.91 -1.28
N LEU A 82 -5.18 1.54 -0.12
CA LEU A 82 -3.86 0.94 0.07
C LEU A 82 -4.02 -0.54 0.38
N ASP A 83 -3.44 -1.36 -0.47
CA ASP A 83 -3.51 -2.81 -0.39
C ASP A 83 -2.10 -3.35 -0.14
N GLU A 84 -1.89 -3.96 1.04
CA GLU A 84 -0.62 -4.53 1.48
C GLU A 84 0.60 -3.60 1.27
N ILE A 85 0.43 -2.30 1.60
CA ILE A 85 1.50 -1.30 1.43
C ILE A 85 2.73 -1.59 2.30
N ASP A 86 2.56 -2.36 3.33
CA ASP A 86 3.55 -2.79 4.32
C ASP A 86 4.35 -4.03 3.90
N SER A 87 3.89 -4.77 2.89
CA SER A 87 4.55 -5.98 2.42
C SER A 87 5.97 -5.71 1.93
N GLY A 88 6.95 -6.40 2.53
CA GLY A 88 8.37 -6.29 2.17
C GLY A 88 9.07 -5.02 2.68
N LEU A 89 8.43 -4.24 3.57
CA LEU A 89 9.07 -3.13 4.27
C LEU A 89 9.73 -3.60 5.56
N ASP A 90 10.90 -3.06 5.85
CA ASP A 90 11.49 -3.13 7.18
C ASP A 90 10.79 -2.16 8.15
N VAL A 91 11.17 -2.23 9.42
CA VAL A 91 10.54 -1.45 10.51
C VAL A 91 10.66 0.06 10.29
N ASP A 92 11.79 0.52 9.77
CA ASP A 92 12.04 1.96 9.58
C ASP A 92 11.28 2.47 8.36
N ALA A 93 11.30 1.74 7.24
CA ALA A 93 10.51 2.06 6.06
C ALA A 93 9.01 2.06 6.35
N LEU A 94 8.51 1.11 7.17
CA LEU A 94 7.12 1.08 7.59
C LEU A 94 6.74 2.33 8.40
N ARG A 95 7.62 2.80 9.28
CA ARG A 95 7.40 4.03 10.06
C ARG A 95 7.31 5.25 9.15
N ILE A 96 8.25 5.40 8.21
CA ILE A 96 8.26 6.50 7.24
C ILE A 96 6.93 6.53 6.45
N VAL A 97 6.48 5.39 5.96
CA VAL A 97 5.20 5.25 5.24
C VAL A 97 4.04 5.67 6.13
N ALA A 98 3.97 5.16 7.36
CA ALA A 98 2.89 5.48 8.31
C ALA A 98 2.87 6.97 8.69
N ASP A 99 4.03 7.59 8.90
CA ASP A 99 4.14 9.01 9.22
C ASP A 99 3.64 9.88 8.07
N ASN A 100 3.99 9.55 6.84
CA ASN A 100 3.49 10.25 5.64
C ASN A 100 1.98 10.10 5.46
N ILE A 101 1.40 8.92 5.72
CA ILE A 101 -0.04 8.69 5.72
C ILE A 101 -0.71 9.57 6.78
N ASN A 102 -0.18 9.60 7.99
CA ASN A 102 -0.71 10.39 9.10
C ASN A 102 -0.62 11.89 8.83
N GLU A 103 0.45 12.35 8.21
CA GLU A 103 0.60 13.74 7.78
C GLU A 103 -0.49 14.13 6.78
N MET A 104 -0.74 13.30 5.77
CA MET A 104 -1.82 13.54 4.79
C MET A 104 -3.19 13.59 5.46
N ARG A 105 -3.47 12.69 6.40
CA ARG A 105 -4.72 12.70 7.18
C ARG A 105 -4.90 13.98 7.98
N LYS A 106 -3.84 14.44 8.65
CA LYS A 106 -3.85 15.70 9.43
C LYS A 106 -4.06 16.93 8.56
N THR A 107 -3.40 16.96 7.39
CA THR A 107 -3.43 18.11 6.48
C THR A 107 -4.77 18.22 5.76
N LYS A 108 -5.33 17.11 5.27
CA LYS A 108 -6.55 17.09 4.47
C LYS A 108 -7.84 16.91 5.29
N LYS A 109 -7.73 16.45 6.53
CA LYS A 109 -8.85 16.26 7.47
C LYS A 109 -10.03 15.51 6.83
N GLU A 110 -11.21 16.17 6.79
CA GLU A 110 -12.47 15.60 6.29
C GLU A 110 -12.52 15.39 4.78
N ASP A 111 -11.59 16.00 4.03
CA ASP A 111 -11.51 15.86 2.57
C ASP A 111 -10.72 14.62 2.09
N PHE A 112 -10.29 13.75 3.02
CA PHE A 112 -9.49 12.59 2.69
C PHE A 112 -10.05 11.31 3.30
N GLY A 113 -10.55 10.40 2.45
CA GLY A 113 -10.92 9.04 2.80
C GLY A 113 -9.76 8.07 2.55
N LEU A 114 -9.46 7.20 3.52
CA LEU A 114 -8.42 6.19 3.42
C LEU A 114 -8.98 4.82 3.81
N VAL A 115 -8.85 3.84 2.92
CA VAL A 115 -9.06 2.43 3.20
C VAL A 115 -7.71 1.72 3.09
N MET A 116 -7.37 0.94 4.11
CA MET A 116 -6.15 0.14 4.12
C MET A 116 -6.50 -1.33 4.32
N VAL A 117 -5.86 -2.20 3.55
CA VAL A 117 -5.86 -3.64 3.74
C VAL A 117 -4.44 -4.04 4.12
N SER A 118 -4.28 -4.70 5.25
CA SER A 118 -3.00 -5.19 5.75
C SER A 118 -3.24 -6.35 6.71
N HIS A 119 -2.27 -7.24 6.81
CA HIS A 119 -2.20 -8.28 7.81
C HIS A 119 -1.15 -7.99 8.91
N TYR A 120 -0.51 -6.82 8.85
CA TYR A 120 0.48 -6.39 9.84
C TYR A 120 -0.12 -5.44 10.88
N GLU A 121 -0.25 -5.91 12.11
CA GLU A 121 -0.71 -5.13 13.26
C GLU A 121 0.03 -3.80 13.41
N ARG A 122 1.35 -3.83 13.25
CA ARG A 122 2.21 -2.68 13.46
C ARG A 122 1.84 -1.47 12.58
N LEU A 123 1.38 -1.71 11.34
CA LEU A 123 0.90 -0.61 10.50
C LEU A 123 -0.33 0.05 11.13
N TYR A 124 -1.27 -0.74 11.63
CA TYR A 124 -2.48 -0.24 12.26
C TYR A 124 -2.20 0.49 13.59
N GLU A 125 -1.21 0.04 14.36
CA GLU A 125 -0.75 0.75 15.57
C GLU A 125 -0.20 2.13 15.24
N LEU A 126 0.54 2.28 14.14
CA LEU A 126 1.14 3.53 13.69
C LEU A 126 0.10 4.47 13.08
N VAL A 127 -0.82 3.97 12.26
CA VAL A 127 -1.79 4.78 11.53
C VAL A 127 -3.10 4.99 12.31
N LYS A 128 -3.48 4.08 13.19
CA LYS A 128 -4.69 4.10 14.04
C LYS A 128 -5.96 4.39 13.22
N PRO A 129 -6.52 3.37 12.56
CA PRO A 129 -7.76 3.52 11.81
C PRO A 129 -8.92 3.92 12.73
N THR A 130 -9.88 4.67 12.20
CA THR A 130 -11.10 5.06 12.91
C THR A 130 -12.17 3.97 12.91
N HIS A 131 -12.17 3.15 11.86
CA HIS A 131 -13.10 2.03 11.67
C HIS A 131 -12.31 0.82 11.17
N VAL A 132 -12.72 -0.34 11.64
CA VAL A 132 -12.15 -1.63 11.27
C VAL A 132 -13.28 -2.54 10.81
N HIS A 133 -13.06 -3.21 9.69
CA HIS A 133 -13.98 -4.18 9.11
C HIS A 133 -13.25 -5.51 8.96
N VAL A 134 -13.82 -6.56 9.51
CA VAL A 134 -13.31 -7.93 9.36
C VAL A 134 -14.02 -8.58 8.19
N LEU A 135 -13.24 -8.97 7.18
CA LEU A 135 -13.74 -9.60 5.96
C LEU A 135 -13.46 -11.11 5.99
N VAL A 136 -14.49 -11.92 5.80
CA VAL A 136 -14.38 -13.38 5.72
C VAL A 136 -15.23 -13.86 4.54
N ASP A 137 -14.64 -14.64 3.66
CA ASP A 137 -15.32 -15.20 2.46
C ASP A 137 -16.10 -14.13 1.65
N GLY A 138 -15.50 -12.94 1.49
CA GLY A 138 -16.10 -11.84 0.74
C GLY A 138 -17.20 -11.06 1.48
N ASN A 139 -17.48 -11.40 2.75
CA ASN A 139 -18.50 -10.72 3.56
C ASN A 139 -17.86 -9.98 4.74
N ILE A 140 -18.36 -8.78 5.03
CA ILE A 140 -18.00 -8.07 6.26
C ILE A 140 -18.77 -8.71 7.41
N VAL A 141 -18.06 -9.33 8.33
CA VAL A 141 -18.65 -10.12 9.42
C VAL A 141 -18.64 -9.38 10.76
N VAL A 142 -17.69 -8.51 10.97
CA VAL A 142 -17.59 -7.67 12.18
C VAL A 142 -17.13 -6.28 11.80
N GLU A 143 -17.67 -5.28 12.48
CA GLU A 143 -17.28 -3.88 12.36
C GLU A 143 -17.04 -3.29 13.75
N GLY A 144 -16.06 -2.41 13.87
CA GLY A 144 -15.75 -1.73 15.15
C GLY A 144 -14.63 -0.72 15.01
N GLY A 145 -14.01 -0.39 16.13
CA GLY A 145 -12.85 0.50 16.17
C GLY A 145 -11.53 -0.26 16.26
N PHE A 146 -10.51 0.44 16.72
CA PHE A 146 -9.14 -0.10 16.85
C PHE A 146 -9.06 -1.32 17.77
N GLU A 147 -9.95 -1.43 18.74
CA GLU A 147 -10.07 -2.55 19.68
C GLU A 147 -10.27 -3.91 19.00
N LEU A 148 -10.83 -3.92 17.79
CA LEU A 148 -10.97 -5.16 17.02
C LEU A 148 -9.61 -5.71 16.56
N ILE A 149 -8.66 -4.85 16.23
CA ILE A 149 -7.31 -5.24 15.84
C ILE A 149 -6.61 -5.90 17.03
N GLU A 150 -6.69 -5.28 18.21
CA GLU A 150 -6.13 -5.83 19.43
C GLU A 150 -6.77 -7.18 19.79
N LYS A 151 -8.08 -7.31 19.61
CA LYS A 151 -8.79 -8.57 19.86
C LYS A 151 -8.34 -9.67 18.88
N ILE A 152 -8.23 -9.36 17.58
CA ILE A 152 -7.76 -10.33 16.57
C ILE A 152 -6.33 -10.80 16.88
N ASN A 153 -5.46 -9.90 17.31
CA ASN A 153 -4.08 -10.25 17.61
C ASN A 153 -3.94 -11.11 18.86
N ASN A 154 -4.76 -10.86 19.88
CA ASN A 154 -4.71 -11.62 21.13
C ASN A 154 -5.42 -12.97 21.04
N GLU A 155 -6.54 -13.04 20.34
CA GLU A 155 -7.43 -14.20 20.31
C GLU A 155 -7.46 -14.94 18.96
N GLY A 156 -6.78 -14.38 17.94
CA GLY A 156 -6.85 -14.89 16.58
C GLY A 156 -8.25 -14.69 15.97
N TYR A 157 -8.57 -15.43 14.91
CA TYR A 157 -9.90 -15.40 14.29
C TYR A 157 -10.87 -16.43 14.90
N GLU A 158 -10.44 -17.22 15.90
CA GLU A 158 -11.28 -18.27 16.52
C GLU A 158 -12.51 -17.70 17.24
N TRP A 159 -12.39 -16.50 17.83
CA TRP A 159 -13.52 -15.84 18.44
C TRP A 159 -14.60 -15.44 17.42
N VAL A 160 -14.20 -15.05 16.19
CA VAL A 160 -15.14 -14.72 15.11
C VAL A 160 -15.98 -15.95 14.77
N LYS A 161 -15.35 -17.13 14.70
CA LYS A 161 -16.06 -18.41 14.48
C LYS A 161 -17.08 -18.69 15.57
N LYS A 162 -16.70 -18.49 16.84
CA LYS A 162 -17.54 -18.81 17.99
C LYS A 162 -18.71 -17.85 18.15
N GLU A 163 -18.46 -16.54 18.01
CA GLU A 163 -19.50 -15.53 18.24
C GLU A 163 -20.50 -15.44 17.07
N LEU A 164 -20.05 -15.67 15.84
CA LEU A 164 -20.87 -15.47 14.65
C LEU A 164 -21.35 -16.79 14.02
N GLY A 165 -20.92 -17.95 14.54
CA GLY A 165 -21.28 -19.26 14.02
C GLY A 165 -20.79 -19.49 12.57
N ILE A 166 -19.72 -18.79 12.16
CA ILE A 166 -19.15 -18.89 10.82
C ILE A 166 -18.09 -19.99 10.83
N GLU A 167 -18.32 -21.08 10.08
CA GLU A 167 -17.26 -22.02 9.75
C GLU A 167 -16.34 -21.39 8.71
N LEU A 168 -15.18 -20.86 9.16
CA LEU A 168 -14.11 -20.55 8.23
C LEU A 168 -13.66 -21.88 7.62
N GLN A 169 -13.80 -22.04 6.31
CA GLN A 169 -13.17 -23.14 5.62
C GLN A 169 -11.68 -23.07 5.97
N LYS A 170 -11.14 -24.14 6.57
CA LYS A 170 -9.69 -24.28 6.63
C LYS A 170 -9.25 -24.25 5.18
N GLU A 171 -8.46 -23.26 4.79
CA GLU A 171 -7.62 -23.42 3.62
C GLU A 171 -6.82 -24.70 3.90
N ASP A 172 -7.16 -25.76 3.16
CA ASP A 172 -6.30 -26.92 3.10
C ASP A 172 -4.93 -26.35 2.69
N GLU A 173 -3.90 -26.72 3.42
CA GLU A 173 -2.49 -26.36 3.14
C GLU A 173 -2.00 -26.91 1.79
N ASP A 174 -2.90 -27.19 0.89
CA ASP A 174 -2.62 -27.45 -0.52
C ASP A 174 -2.32 -26.11 -1.18
N VAL A 175 -1.05 -25.75 -1.06
CA VAL A 175 -0.37 -24.73 -1.82
C VAL A 175 -0.87 -24.75 -3.26
N VAL A 176 -1.81 -23.88 -3.57
CA VAL A 176 -2.05 -23.50 -4.95
C VAL A 176 -0.86 -22.63 -5.36
N SER A 177 0.21 -23.29 -5.80
CA SER A 177 1.29 -22.63 -6.53
C SER A 177 0.71 -22.15 -7.86
N ILE A 178 0.29 -20.91 -7.89
CA ILE A 178 -0.06 -20.24 -9.12
C ILE A 178 1.22 -20.12 -9.95
N GLY A 179 1.34 -21.01 -10.93
CA GLY A 179 2.03 -20.80 -12.19
C GLY A 179 3.53 -20.57 -12.15
N VAL A 180 4.30 -21.65 -12.04
CA VAL A 180 5.55 -21.78 -12.80
C VAL A 180 5.39 -22.95 -13.75
N CYS A 181 5.30 -22.69 -15.05
CA CYS A 181 5.48 -23.68 -16.09
C CYS A 181 6.91 -24.23 -16.00
N GLY A 182 7.08 -25.32 -15.27
CA GLY A 182 8.31 -26.11 -15.21
C GLY A 182 8.09 -27.43 -15.92
N HIS A 183 8.74 -27.64 -17.05
CA HIS A 183 8.82 -28.93 -17.76
C HIS A 183 9.24 -30.04 -16.75
N LYS A 184 8.38 -31.02 -16.59
CA LYS A 184 8.75 -32.32 -16.03
C LYS A 184 9.62 -33.04 -17.05
N VAL A 185 10.89 -33.15 -16.77
CA VAL A 185 11.76 -34.14 -17.42
C VAL A 185 11.54 -35.45 -16.66
N THR A 186 10.85 -36.37 -17.28
CA THR A 186 10.80 -37.76 -16.85
C THR A 186 12.10 -38.42 -17.24
N SER A 187 12.95 -38.73 -16.26
CA SER A 187 14.03 -39.69 -16.45
C SER A 187 13.53 -41.07 -16.02
N ASN A 188 13.27 -41.94 -17.00
CA ASN A 188 13.28 -43.37 -16.81
C ASN A 188 14.73 -43.86 -16.63
N VAL A 189 15.04 -44.49 -15.53
CA VAL A 189 15.83 -45.76 -15.45
C VAL A 189 15.37 -46.49 -14.22
#